data_a23254d0b592ba92c96cc3ecc32f2213
#
_entry.id   a23254d0b592ba92c96cc3ecc32f2213
#
_cell.length_a   1.000
_cell.length_b   1.000
_cell.length_c   1.000
_cell.angle_alpha   90.00
_cell.angle_beta   90.00
_cell.angle_gamma   90.00
#
_symmetry.space_group_name_H-M   'P 1'
#
loop_
_entity.id
_entity.type
_entity.pdbx_description
1 polymer ?
#
loop_
_entity_poly.entity_id
_entity_poly.type
_entity_poly.pdbx_seq_one_letter_code
_entity_poly.pdbx_strand_id
1 'polypeptide(L)'
;VLKPGGRLIVSIIHPTVYAVVYPEADYFALTQYSEDYDFGEGTVWMTYWHRPLQDVINTFIDAGFGIKTVTEPPPAANTPAELLPNADGRSFICFLFFELEAH
;
A
#
# COMPACT_ATOMS: atom_id res chain seq x y z
N VAL A 1 3.44 -21.75 -6.47
CA VAL A 1 2.37 -21.65 -7.46
C VAL A 1 1.05 -22.02 -6.82
N LEU A 2 0.06 -21.13 -6.94
CA LEU A 2 -1.25 -21.37 -6.38
C LEU A 2 -2.07 -22.30 -7.27
N LYS A 3 -2.75 -23.24 -6.64
CA LYS A 3 -3.72 -24.09 -7.33
C LYS A 3 -4.98 -23.27 -7.63
N PRO A 4 -5.77 -23.64 -8.66
CA PRO A 4 -7.09 -23.04 -8.85
C PRO A 4 -7.90 -23.07 -7.55
N GLY A 5 -8.50 -21.96 -7.20
CA GLY A 5 -9.20 -21.80 -5.92
C GLY A 5 -8.30 -21.48 -4.72
N GLY A 6 -6.98 -21.48 -4.89
CA GLY A 6 -6.05 -21.08 -3.84
C GLY A 6 -6.17 -19.59 -3.52
N ARG A 7 -5.85 -19.24 -2.27
CA ARG A 7 -5.97 -17.85 -1.80
C ARG A 7 -4.61 -17.23 -1.55
N LEU A 8 -4.52 -15.93 -1.83
CA LEU A 8 -3.33 -15.13 -1.56
C LEU A 8 -3.75 -13.88 -0.81
N ILE A 9 -3.10 -13.62 0.31
CA ILE A 9 -3.30 -12.38 1.06
C ILE A 9 -2.15 -11.44 0.76
N VAL A 10 -2.47 -10.25 0.29
CA VAL A 10 -1.47 -9.24 -0.10
C VAL A 10 -1.69 -7.99 0.74
N SER A 11 -0.60 -7.48 1.31
CA SER A 11 -0.60 -6.20 2.02
C SER A 11 0.37 -5.27 1.32
N ILE A 12 -0.10 -4.09 0.97
CA ILE A 12 0.74 -3.06 0.35
C ILE A 12 0.50 -1.72 1.04
N ILE A 13 1.44 -0.78 0.83
CA ILE A 13 1.19 0.61 1.19
C ILE A 13 0.15 1.14 0.22
N HIS A 14 -0.91 1.75 0.77
CA HIS A 14 -1.98 2.28 -0.07
C HIS A 14 -1.40 3.34 -1.03
N PRO A 15 -1.74 3.30 -2.32
CA PRO A 15 -1.20 4.28 -3.27
C PRO A 15 -1.45 5.74 -2.91
N THR A 16 -2.51 6.05 -2.16
CA THR A 16 -2.78 7.41 -1.72
C THR A 16 -1.72 7.95 -0.76
N VAL A 17 -0.96 7.10 -0.08
CA VAL A 17 0.16 7.55 0.77
C VAL A 17 1.17 8.33 -0.07
N TYR A 18 1.49 7.84 -1.25
CA TYR A 18 2.40 8.54 -2.15
C TYR A 18 1.89 9.93 -2.50
N ALA A 19 0.59 10.06 -2.78
CA ALA A 19 0.00 11.36 -3.09
C ALA A 19 0.03 12.33 -1.90
N VAL A 20 -0.07 11.81 -0.68
CA VAL A 20 -0.01 12.64 0.53
C VAL A 20 1.42 13.08 0.82
N VAL A 21 2.39 12.16 0.68
CA VAL A 21 3.81 12.45 0.99
C VAL A 21 4.46 13.29 -0.11
N TYR A 22 4.08 13.05 -1.36
CA TYR A 22 4.63 13.75 -2.53
C TYR A 22 3.51 14.41 -3.33
N PRO A 23 2.90 15.48 -2.81
CA PRO A 23 1.70 16.08 -3.44
C PRO A 23 1.96 16.67 -4.82
N GLU A 24 3.22 16.95 -5.17
CA GLU A 24 3.58 17.51 -6.47
C GLU A 24 3.94 16.43 -7.50
N ALA A 25 4.00 15.18 -7.09
CA ALA A 25 4.31 14.08 -8.00
C ALA A 25 3.07 13.65 -8.79
N ASP A 26 3.29 13.07 -9.96
CA ASP A 26 2.20 12.53 -10.76
C ASP A 26 1.74 11.19 -10.18
N TYR A 27 0.60 11.19 -9.52
CA TYR A 27 0.01 9.98 -8.95
C TYR A 27 -0.21 8.88 -9.98
N PHE A 28 -0.46 9.25 -11.23
CA PHE A 28 -0.84 8.29 -12.27
C PHE A 28 0.35 7.65 -12.97
N ALA A 29 1.56 8.11 -12.68
CA ALA A 29 2.77 7.56 -13.28
C ALA A 29 3.34 6.43 -12.42
N LEU A 30 3.82 5.37 -13.07
CA LEU A 30 4.64 4.35 -12.40
C LEU A 30 5.97 5.00 -12.03
N THR A 31 6.27 5.07 -10.73
CA THR A 31 7.43 5.80 -10.25
C THR A 31 8.18 4.99 -9.19
N GLN A 32 9.49 4.85 -9.38
CA GLN A 32 10.35 4.30 -8.34
C GLN A 32 10.80 5.42 -7.40
N TYR A 33 10.73 5.18 -6.11
CA TYR A 33 11.21 6.13 -5.12
C TYR A 33 11.86 5.40 -3.95
N SER A 34 12.73 6.11 -3.24
CA SER A 34 13.46 5.55 -2.11
C SER A 34 13.31 6.44 -0.90
N GLU A 35 13.24 5.82 0.25
CA GLU A 35 13.18 6.53 1.53
C GLU A 35 14.17 5.91 2.50
N ASP A 36 14.71 6.74 3.40
CA ASP A 36 15.57 6.28 4.45
C ASP A 36 14.76 6.16 5.74
N TYR A 37 15.02 5.07 6.46
CA TYR A 37 14.38 4.82 7.76
C TYR A 37 15.46 4.60 8.80
N ASP A 38 15.27 5.23 9.96
CA ASP A 38 16.13 5.03 11.13
C ASP A 38 15.45 4.01 12.04
N PHE A 39 16.07 2.84 12.16
CA PHE A 39 15.57 1.75 13.00
C PHE A 39 16.33 1.69 14.35
N GLY A 40 17.06 2.74 14.73
CA GLY A 40 17.81 2.77 15.97
C GLY A 40 19.21 2.19 15.88
N GLU A 41 19.50 1.36 14.89
CA GLU A 41 20.81 0.75 14.65
C GLU A 41 21.48 1.28 13.39
N GLY A 42 20.95 2.36 12.83
CA GLY A 42 21.43 2.98 11.62
C GLY A 42 20.29 3.25 10.65
N THR A 43 20.64 3.88 9.53
CA THR A 43 19.69 4.25 8.50
C THR A 43 19.66 3.17 7.42
N VAL A 44 18.45 2.74 7.04
CA VAL A 44 18.22 1.77 5.97
C VAL A 44 17.48 2.46 4.84
N TRP A 45 17.99 2.32 3.62
CA TRP A 45 17.31 2.77 2.42
C TRP A 45 16.35 1.68 1.95
N MET A 46 15.09 2.07 1.73
CA MET A 46 14.09 1.18 1.16
C MET A 46 13.58 1.77 -0.14
N THR A 47 13.53 0.95 -1.19
CA THR A 47 13.10 1.38 -2.51
C THR A 47 11.73 0.79 -2.81
N TYR A 48 10.84 1.63 -3.27
CA TYR A 48 9.47 1.27 -3.57
C TYR A 48 9.12 1.62 -5.01
N TRP A 49 8.12 0.93 -5.53
CA TRP A 49 7.46 1.32 -6.77
C TRP A 49 6.08 1.82 -6.44
N HIS A 50 5.80 3.06 -6.85
CA HIS A 50 4.45 3.61 -6.79
C HIS A 50 3.70 3.25 -8.05
N ARG A 51 2.47 2.76 -7.88
CA ARG A 51 1.50 2.53 -8.96
C ARG A 51 0.16 3.09 -8.50
N PRO A 52 -0.61 3.74 -9.39
CA PRO A 52 -1.97 4.11 -9.02
C PRO A 52 -2.81 2.86 -8.72
N LEU A 53 -3.84 3.02 -7.90
CA LEU A 53 -4.66 1.89 -7.45
C LEU A 53 -5.21 1.06 -8.60
N GLN A 54 -5.64 1.72 -9.67
CA GLN A 54 -6.17 1.02 -10.85
C GLN A 54 -5.15 0.03 -11.43
N ASP A 55 -3.88 0.40 -11.45
CA ASP A 55 -2.83 -0.47 -12.00
C ASP A 55 -2.56 -1.66 -11.09
N VAL A 56 -2.62 -1.46 -9.77
CA VAL A 56 -2.48 -2.54 -8.80
C VAL A 56 -3.58 -3.58 -9.00
N ILE A 57 -4.83 -3.13 -9.04
CA ILE A 57 -5.98 -4.01 -9.18
C ILE A 57 -5.94 -4.74 -10.52
N ASN A 58 -5.68 -4.02 -11.60
CA ASN A 58 -5.65 -4.62 -12.94
C ASN A 58 -4.50 -5.61 -13.10
N THR A 59 -3.37 -5.39 -12.41
CA THR A 59 -2.26 -6.34 -12.42
C THR A 59 -2.69 -7.69 -11.84
N PHE A 60 -3.45 -7.68 -10.73
CA PHE A 60 -3.95 -8.92 -10.14
C PHE A 60 -4.94 -9.62 -11.09
N ILE A 61 -5.83 -8.86 -11.70
CA ILE A 61 -6.82 -9.42 -12.64
C ILE A 61 -6.11 -10.04 -13.84
N ASP A 62 -5.14 -9.34 -14.40
CA ASP A 62 -4.38 -9.81 -15.56
C ASP A 62 -3.55 -11.05 -15.24
N ALA A 63 -3.12 -11.20 -14.00
CA ALA A 63 -2.38 -12.38 -13.55
C ALA A 63 -3.28 -13.59 -13.27
N GLY A 64 -4.58 -13.47 -13.43
CA GLY A 64 -5.52 -14.58 -13.26
C GLY A 64 -6.13 -14.68 -11.87
N PHE A 65 -6.11 -13.61 -11.09
CA PHE A 65 -6.72 -13.59 -9.76
C PHE A 65 -8.07 -12.90 -9.77
N GLY A 66 -9.01 -13.44 -9.01
CA GLY A 66 -10.21 -12.72 -8.63
C GLY A 66 -9.98 -12.00 -7.31
N ILE A 67 -10.53 -10.83 -7.15
CA ILE A 67 -10.44 -10.07 -5.90
C ILE A 67 -11.65 -10.45 -5.05
N LYS A 68 -11.38 -11.11 -3.92
CA LYS A 68 -12.43 -11.55 -3.03
C LYS A 68 -12.79 -10.50 -2.00
N THR A 69 -11.79 -9.88 -1.38
CA THR A 69 -12.01 -8.76 -0.45
C THR A 69 -10.94 -7.72 -0.62
N VAL A 70 -11.30 -6.47 -0.30
CA VAL A 70 -10.39 -5.33 -0.24
C VAL A 70 -10.62 -4.67 1.11
N THR A 71 -9.54 -4.43 1.87
CA THR A 71 -9.65 -3.85 3.19
C THR A 71 -8.67 -2.68 3.33
N GLU A 72 -9.19 -1.55 3.82
CA GLU A 72 -8.42 -0.35 4.10
C GLU A 72 -8.53 -0.08 5.60
N PRO A 73 -7.69 -0.74 6.44
CA PRO A 73 -7.84 -0.61 7.88
C PRO A 73 -7.49 0.79 8.35
N PRO A 74 -8.29 1.37 9.26
CA PRO A 74 -7.96 2.66 9.86
C PRO A 74 -6.80 2.52 10.83
N PRO A 75 -6.12 3.62 11.20
CA PRO A 75 -5.16 3.57 12.29
C PRO A 75 -5.84 3.07 13.57
N ALA A 76 -5.10 2.35 14.40
CA ALA A 76 -5.62 1.93 15.69
C ALA A 76 -6.01 3.15 16.53
N ALA A 77 -7.07 3.04 17.33
CA ALA A 77 -7.59 4.16 18.10
C ALA A 77 -6.56 4.75 19.08
N ASN A 78 -5.61 3.91 19.54
CA ASN A 78 -4.54 4.31 20.45
C ASN A 78 -3.22 4.65 19.76
N THR A 79 -3.22 4.84 18.44
CA THR A 79 -2.00 5.23 17.72
C THR A 79 -1.55 6.61 18.18
N PRO A 80 -0.29 6.78 18.62
CA PRO A 80 0.22 8.10 19.00
C PRO A 80 0.14 9.10 17.85
N ALA A 81 -0.21 10.34 18.18
CA ALA A 81 -0.39 11.37 17.16
C ALA A 81 0.86 11.64 16.34
N GLU A 82 2.05 11.50 16.95
CA GLU A 82 3.32 11.72 16.26
C GLU A 82 3.63 10.67 15.19
N LEU A 83 2.93 9.54 15.23
CA LEU A 83 3.07 8.50 14.20
C LEU A 83 2.09 8.68 13.06
N LEU A 84 1.21 9.68 13.14
CA LEU A 84 0.24 9.98 12.10
C LEU A 84 0.79 11.10 11.21
N PRO A 85 0.55 11.05 9.89
CA PRO A 85 1.20 11.97 8.96
C PRO A 85 0.66 13.40 8.97
N ASN A 86 -0.48 13.64 9.62
CA ASN A 86 -1.08 14.98 9.68
C ASN A 86 -1.94 15.12 10.93
N ALA A 87 -2.43 16.34 11.16
CA ALA A 87 -3.28 16.64 12.32
C ALA A 87 -4.55 15.80 12.36
N ASP A 88 -5.09 15.47 11.19
CA ASP A 88 -6.28 14.65 11.03
C ASP A 88 -5.93 13.21 10.67
N GLY A 89 -4.78 12.73 11.14
CA GLY A 89 -4.22 11.44 10.77
C GLY A 89 -5.12 10.24 11.04
N ARG A 90 -6.14 10.40 11.88
CA ARG A 90 -7.13 9.35 12.12
C ARG A 90 -7.91 8.97 10.86
N SER A 91 -7.93 9.87 9.88
CA SER A 91 -8.56 9.62 8.58
C SER A 91 -7.54 9.20 7.51
N PHE A 92 -6.30 8.99 7.90
CA PHE A 92 -5.25 8.63 6.97
C PHE A 92 -5.30 7.14 6.62
N ILE A 93 -5.34 6.84 5.33
CA ILE A 93 -5.35 5.47 4.84
C ILE A 93 -3.90 5.08 4.55
N CYS A 94 -3.35 4.13 5.34
CA CYS A 94 -1.94 3.77 5.24
C CYS A 94 -1.73 2.47 4.48
N PHE A 95 -2.52 1.45 4.77
CA PHE A 95 -2.35 0.12 4.20
C PHE A 95 -3.55 -0.31 3.41
N LEU A 96 -3.30 -1.21 2.46
CA LEU A 96 -4.32 -1.81 1.63
C LEU A 96 -4.10 -3.31 1.62
N PHE A 97 -5.12 -4.06 1.98
CA PHE A 97 -5.07 -5.52 2.00
C PHE A 97 -6.02 -6.08 0.96
N PHE A 98 -5.55 -7.09 0.26
CA PHE A 98 -6.37 -7.85 -0.68
C PHE A 98 -6.42 -9.29 -0.27
N GLU A 99 -7.60 -9.89 -0.37
CA GLU A 99 -7.73 -11.33 -0.42
C GLU A 99 -8.03 -11.69 -1.87
N LEU A 100 -7.14 -12.46 -2.48
CA LEU A 100 -7.23 -12.85 -3.87
C LEU A 100 -7.49 -14.35 -3.96
N GLU A 101 -8.18 -14.74 -5.02
CA GLU A 101 -8.44 -16.14 -5.30
C GLU A 101 -7.95 -16.46 -6.71
N ALA A 102 -7.13 -17.52 -6.82
CA ALA A 102 -6.62 -17.98 -8.11
C ALA A 102 -7.72 -18.64 -8.92
N HIS A 103 -7.80 -18.30 -10.17
CA HIS A 103 -8.75 -18.91 -11.12
C HIS A 103 -8.20 -20.19 -11.74
#